data_401e819f650f4f22a29f98fa46958572
#
_entry.id   401e819f650f4f22a29f98fa46958572
#
_cell.length_a   1.000
_cell.length_b   1.000
_cell.length_c   1.000
_cell.angle_alpha   90.00
_cell.angle_beta   90.00
_cell.angle_gamma   90.00
#
_symmetry.space_group_name_H-M   'P 1'
#
loop_
_entity.id
_entity.type
_entity.pdbx_description
1 polymer ?
#
loop_
_entity_poly.entity_id
_entity_poly.type
_entity_poly.pdbx_seq_one_letter_code
_entity_poly.pdbx_strand_id
1 'polypeptide(L)'
;MSFKEVDVYSFSFNPSSEIGDLFWLVCAGNKIKKGCMTASWGQIGSLWGRKKETKHFGLPTITIFVRPQRYTDSIIKENDYFSICVFPSEYRKELLYLGSHSFRDEDKLAKVGFHPIYIDRTLAVEEASKIYICKKLYVDKLKEEGFVDKEIPSVDYPNKDFHNVYIGEIVKTYIKE
;
A
#
# COMPACT_ATOMS: atom_id res chain seq x y z
N MET A 1 0.65 22.00 5.22
CA MET A 1 1.44 21.12 6.10
C MET A 1 2.57 20.56 5.27
N SER A 2 3.77 20.37 5.88
CA SER A 2 4.95 19.89 5.14
C SER A 2 5.22 18.42 5.45
N PHE A 3 5.82 17.74 4.48
CA PHE A 3 6.36 16.40 4.63
C PHE A 3 7.88 16.50 4.54
N LYS A 4 8.56 15.85 5.49
CA LYS A 4 10.01 15.71 5.50
C LYS A 4 10.42 14.34 4.98
N GLU A 5 11.30 14.30 3.98
CA GLU A 5 11.92 13.05 3.54
C GLU A 5 12.86 12.53 4.62
N VAL A 6 12.76 11.24 4.92
CA VAL A 6 13.57 10.56 5.92
C VAL A 6 14.06 9.21 5.38
N ASP A 7 15.17 8.72 5.93
CA ASP A 7 15.64 7.38 5.63
C ASP A 7 14.70 6.33 6.28
N VAL A 8 14.26 5.34 5.53
CA VAL A 8 13.41 4.25 6.02
C VAL A 8 14.04 3.48 7.18
N TYR A 9 15.35 3.47 7.29
CA TYR A 9 16.10 2.85 8.40
C TYR A 9 16.24 3.73 9.64
N SER A 10 15.76 4.99 9.60
CA SER A 10 15.95 5.95 10.70
C SER A 10 14.93 5.83 11.83
N PHE A 11 13.91 4.97 11.71
CA PHE A 11 12.86 4.82 12.72
C PHE A 11 12.46 3.36 12.93
N SER A 12 11.89 3.08 14.10
CA SER A 12 11.36 1.77 14.47
C SER A 12 9.85 1.81 14.61
N PHE A 13 9.18 0.72 14.25
CA PHE A 13 7.73 0.55 14.40
C PHE A 13 7.39 -0.93 14.46
N ASN A 14 6.17 -1.24 14.91
CA ASN A 14 5.65 -2.61 14.85
C ASN A 14 4.84 -2.78 13.56
N PRO A 15 5.34 -3.52 12.55
CA PRO A 15 4.64 -3.66 11.29
C PRO A 15 3.29 -4.39 11.41
N SER A 16 3.18 -5.35 12.34
CA SER A 16 1.93 -6.10 12.51
C SER A 16 0.79 -5.21 12.98
N SER A 17 1.04 -4.30 13.95
CA SER A 17 0.01 -3.36 14.40
C SER A 17 -0.22 -2.22 13.41
N GLU A 18 0.83 -1.69 12.77
CA GLU A 18 0.68 -0.65 11.75
C GLU A 18 -0.18 -1.12 10.57
N ILE A 19 -0.03 -2.37 10.16
CA ILE A 19 -0.79 -2.93 9.03
C ILE A 19 -2.14 -3.46 9.49
N GLY A 20 -2.15 -4.32 10.52
CA GLY A 20 -3.34 -5.06 10.95
C GLY A 20 -4.34 -4.23 11.75
N ASP A 21 -3.85 -3.33 12.61
CA ASP A 21 -4.70 -2.55 13.53
C ASP A 21 -5.00 -1.15 13.00
N LEU A 22 -3.99 -0.44 12.47
CA LEU A 22 -4.16 0.92 11.98
C LEU A 22 -4.61 0.97 10.53
N PHE A 23 -4.34 -0.05 9.74
CA PHE A 23 -4.54 -0.16 8.31
C PHE A 23 -3.63 0.76 7.47
N TRP A 24 -3.25 0.24 6.33
CA TRP A 24 -2.62 1.01 5.28
C TRP A 24 -3.66 1.52 4.27
N LEU A 25 -3.48 2.73 3.78
CA LEU A 25 -4.14 3.18 2.56
C LEU A 25 -3.16 3.02 1.40
N VAL A 26 -3.41 2.02 0.56
CA VAL A 26 -2.66 1.80 -0.68
C VAL A 26 -3.19 2.76 -1.73
N CYS A 27 -2.31 3.59 -2.31
CA CYS A 27 -2.68 4.57 -3.33
C CYS A 27 -1.84 4.38 -4.58
N ALA A 28 -2.41 4.65 -5.75
CA ALA A 28 -1.69 4.65 -7.03
C ALA A 28 -2.35 5.58 -8.04
N GLY A 29 -1.58 5.94 -9.08
CA GLY A 29 -2.09 6.73 -10.20
C GLY A 29 -1.68 8.20 -10.16
N ASN A 30 -2.37 9.00 -10.96
CA ASN A 30 -2.08 10.40 -11.20
C ASN A 30 -3.33 11.28 -11.11
N LYS A 31 -3.23 12.54 -11.50
CA LYS A 31 -4.36 13.50 -11.45
C LYS A 31 -5.55 13.09 -12.31
N ILE A 32 -5.33 12.34 -13.40
CA ILE A 32 -6.35 11.93 -14.35
C ILE A 32 -7.00 10.62 -13.90
N LYS A 33 -6.18 9.63 -13.53
CA LYS A 33 -6.64 8.29 -13.15
C LYS A 33 -5.98 7.88 -11.85
N LYS A 34 -6.76 7.75 -10.79
CA LYS A 34 -6.28 7.48 -9.44
C LYS A 34 -7.09 6.39 -8.76
N GLY A 35 -6.47 5.68 -7.83
CA GLY A 35 -7.12 4.68 -7.01
C GLY A 35 -6.50 4.61 -5.62
N CYS A 36 -7.32 4.36 -4.63
CA CYS A 36 -6.84 3.97 -3.32
C CYS A 36 -7.72 2.88 -2.71
N MET A 37 -7.18 2.13 -1.77
CA MET A 37 -7.91 1.13 -1.00
C MET A 37 -7.26 0.92 0.36
N THR A 38 -8.06 0.67 1.35
CA THR A 38 -7.58 0.25 2.67
C THR A 38 -7.13 -1.21 2.62
N ALA A 39 -5.99 -1.49 3.22
CA ALA A 39 -5.41 -2.82 3.35
C ALA A 39 -5.02 -3.09 4.80
N SER A 40 -5.40 -4.27 5.30
CA SER A 40 -4.97 -4.83 6.59
C SER A 40 -3.99 -6.00 6.42
N TRP A 41 -3.67 -6.35 5.19
CA TRP A 41 -2.71 -7.39 4.83
C TRP A 41 -1.55 -6.79 4.07
N GLY A 42 -0.35 -7.09 4.51
CA GLY A 42 0.87 -6.59 3.90
C GLY A 42 2.11 -7.06 4.64
N GLN A 43 3.25 -6.73 4.09
CA GLN A 43 4.54 -7.00 4.73
C GLN A 43 5.49 -5.85 4.42
N ILE A 44 6.38 -5.55 5.35
CA ILE A 44 7.52 -4.66 5.15
C ILE A 44 8.78 -5.37 5.61
N GLY A 45 9.83 -5.27 4.85
CA GLY A 45 11.07 -5.98 5.14
C GLY A 45 12.17 -5.70 4.14
N SER A 46 13.02 -6.68 3.94
CA SER A 46 14.21 -6.59 3.09
C SER A 46 14.27 -7.76 2.13
N LEU A 47 14.34 -7.48 0.83
CA LEU A 47 14.46 -8.49 -0.22
C LEU A 47 15.53 -8.06 -1.24
N TRP A 48 16.11 -9.04 -1.93
CA TRP A 48 17.03 -8.88 -3.07
C TRP A 48 18.17 -7.89 -2.86
N GLY A 49 19.37 -8.41 -2.67
CA GLY A 49 20.58 -7.59 -2.63
C GLY A 49 20.95 -7.06 -4.01
N ARG A 50 20.98 -5.74 -4.20
CA ARG A 50 21.71 -5.13 -5.32
C ARG A 50 23.14 -4.89 -4.88
N LYS A 51 24.11 -5.46 -5.60
CA LYS A 51 25.55 -5.42 -5.26
C LYS A 51 26.20 -4.03 -5.28
N LYS A 52 25.48 -2.94 -5.44
CA LYS A 52 26.08 -1.60 -5.55
C LYS A 52 25.38 -0.61 -4.61
N GLU A 53 26.19 0.04 -3.79
CA GLU A 53 26.01 1.38 -3.20
C GLU A 53 25.14 1.49 -1.94
N THR A 54 24.61 0.43 -1.36
CA THR A 54 23.89 0.52 -0.08
C THR A 54 24.67 -0.16 1.04
N LYS A 55 24.60 0.42 2.24
CA LYS A 55 25.13 -0.18 3.48
C LYS A 55 24.36 -1.44 3.90
N HIS A 56 23.26 -1.76 3.22
CA HIS A 56 22.33 -2.80 3.57
C HIS A 56 22.35 -3.93 2.54
N PHE A 57 22.28 -5.17 3.00
CA PHE A 57 22.32 -6.34 2.12
C PHE A 57 21.09 -6.51 1.22
N GLY A 58 19.92 -5.99 1.65
CA GLY A 58 18.69 -6.09 0.91
C GLY A 58 18.05 -4.73 0.65
N LEU A 59 17.17 -4.67 -0.35
CA LEU A 59 16.35 -3.50 -0.62
C LEU A 59 15.24 -3.43 0.43
N PRO A 60 14.92 -2.24 0.98
CA PRO A 60 13.74 -2.07 1.80
C PRO A 60 12.51 -2.25 0.91
N THR A 61 11.62 -3.16 1.26
CA THR A 61 10.47 -3.51 0.41
C THR A 61 9.18 -3.53 1.18
N ILE A 62 8.10 -3.21 0.47
CA ILE A 62 6.72 -3.44 0.89
C ILE A 62 6.08 -4.45 -0.06
N THR A 63 5.38 -5.43 0.52
CA THR A 63 4.50 -6.35 -0.19
C THR A 63 3.06 -6.01 0.15
N ILE A 64 2.22 -5.84 -0.88
CA ILE A 64 0.77 -5.63 -0.74
C ILE A 64 0.00 -6.74 -1.44
N PHE A 65 -1.17 -7.05 -0.88
CA PHE A 65 -2.10 -8.05 -1.38
C PHE A 65 -3.38 -7.33 -1.81
N VAL A 66 -3.71 -7.39 -3.10
CA VAL A 66 -4.83 -6.65 -3.70
C VAL A 66 -5.75 -7.61 -4.42
N ARG A 67 -7.03 -7.65 -4.03
CA ARG A 67 -8.01 -8.49 -4.73
C ARG A 67 -8.23 -7.98 -6.15
N PRO A 68 -8.32 -8.88 -7.16
CA PRO A 68 -8.39 -8.50 -8.57
C PRO A 68 -9.62 -7.65 -8.94
N GLN A 69 -10.72 -7.75 -8.18
CA GLN A 69 -11.92 -6.94 -8.38
C GLN A 69 -11.81 -5.50 -7.86
N ARG A 70 -10.80 -5.18 -7.05
CA ARG A 70 -10.59 -3.81 -6.56
C ARG A 70 -10.19 -2.88 -7.71
N TYR A 71 -10.84 -1.72 -7.81
CA TYR A 71 -10.47 -0.71 -8.81
C TYR A 71 -9.00 -0.31 -8.71
N THR A 72 -8.47 -0.20 -7.49
CA THR A 72 -7.07 0.12 -7.23
C THR A 72 -6.10 -0.89 -7.86
N ASP A 73 -6.50 -2.16 -8.00
CA ASP A 73 -5.70 -3.19 -8.68
C ASP A 73 -5.41 -2.80 -10.15
N SER A 74 -6.43 -2.33 -10.88
CA SER A 74 -6.24 -1.88 -12.27
C SER A 74 -5.31 -0.67 -12.36
N ILE A 75 -5.36 0.23 -11.36
CA ILE A 75 -4.48 1.41 -11.32
C ILE A 75 -3.04 1.01 -11.04
N ILE A 76 -2.81 0.11 -10.07
CA ILE A 76 -1.45 -0.37 -9.75
C ILE A 76 -0.83 -1.11 -10.94
N LYS A 77 -1.61 -1.89 -11.69
CA LYS A 77 -1.14 -2.59 -12.89
C LYS A 77 -0.57 -1.65 -13.95
N GLU A 78 -1.23 -0.52 -14.16
CA GLU A 78 -0.88 0.47 -15.18
C GLU A 78 0.26 1.41 -14.76
N ASN A 79 0.67 1.41 -13.48
CA ASN A 79 1.66 2.34 -12.94
C ASN A 79 2.87 1.61 -12.38
N ASP A 80 4.06 2.20 -12.51
CA ASP A 80 5.30 1.67 -11.97
C ASP A 80 5.45 1.95 -10.47
N TYR A 81 4.69 2.92 -9.95
CA TYR A 81 4.76 3.37 -8.56
C TYR A 81 3.41 3.25 -7.87
N PHE A 82 3.46 2.95 -6.58
CA PHE A 82 2.34 3.07 -5.66
C PHE A 82 2.85 3.68 -4.34
N SER A 83 1.96 4.19 -3.54
CA SER A 83 2.28 4.65 -2.19
C SER A 83 1.50 3.92 -1.13
N ILE A 84 2.06 3.90 0.06
CA ILE A 84 1.38 3.49 1.28
C ILE A 84 1.30 4.69 2.20
N CYS A 85 0.09 5.10 2.51
CA CYS A 85 -0.18 6.15 3.47
C CYS A 85 -0.59 5.51 4.82
N VAL A 86 0.09 5.93 5.89
CA VAL A 86 -0.15 5.48 7.26
C VAL A 86 -0.80 6.63 8.02
N PHE A 87 -1.78 6.32 8.85
CA PHE A 87 -2.56 7.30 9.59
C PHE A 87 -2.56 6.99 11.08
N PRO A 88 -2.72 8.02 11.94
CA PRO A 88 -3.09 7.83 13.33
C PRO A 88 -4.45 7.14 13.46
N SER A 89 -4.71 6.54 14.61
CA SER A 89 -5.91 5.71 14.87
C SER A 89 -7.24 6.49 14.79
N GLU A 90 -7.22 7.81 14.96
CA GLU A 90 -8.40 8.68 14.81
C GLU A 90 -9.02 8.64 13.42
N TYR A 91 -8.26 8.32 12.38
CA TYR A 91 -8.75 8.20 10.99
C TYR A 91 -9.33 6.83 10.64
N ARG A 92 -9.57 5.97 11.65
CA ARG A 92 -10.07 4.62 11.41
C ARG A 92 -11.41 4.58 10.67
N LYS A 93 -12.31 5.53 10.95
CA LYS A 93 -13.63 5.60 10.29
C LYS A 93 -13.48 5.90 8.79
N GLU A 94 -12.64 6.87 8.46
CA GLU A 94 -12.31 7.27 7.10
C GLU A 94 -11.69 6.11 6.32
N LEU A 95 -10.73 5.40 6.95
CA LEU A 95 -10.09 4.24 6.33
C LEU A 95 -11.08 3.09 6.08
N LEU A 96 -12.02 2.82 6.98
CA LEU A 96 -13.07 1.83 6.77
C LEU A 96 -13.99 2.23 5.60
N TYR A 97 -14.36 3.51 5.50
CA TYR A 97 -15.11 4.04 4.37
C TYR A 97 -14.35 3.84 3.06
N LEU A 98 -13.07 4.25 3.01
CA LEU A 98 -12.20 4.10 1.83
C LEU A 98 -12.01 2.63 1.41
N GLY A 99 -12.07 1.70 2.36
CA GLY A 99 -12.00 0.26 2.11
C GLY A 99 -13.26 -0.35 1.51
N SER A 100 -14.45 0.23 1.78
CA SER A 100 -15.74 -0.28 1.34
C SER A 100 -16.31 0.40 0.09
N HIS A 101 -15.79 1.56 -0.30
CA HIS A 101 -16.27 2.34 -1.46
C HIS A 101 -15.25 2.35 -2.61
N SER A 102 -15.70 2.68 -3.82
CA SER A 102 -14.89 2.63 -5.04
C SER A 102 -14.83 3.99 -5.74
N PHE A 103 -13.66 4.31 -6.32
CA PHE A 103 -13.52 5.43 -7.26
C PHE A 103 -14.29 5.25 -8.59
N ARG A 104 -14.85 4.06 -8.84
CA ARG A 104 -15.78 3.87 -9.96
C ARG A 104 -17.09 4.61 -9.75
N ASP A 105 -17.48 4.80 -8.51
CA ASP A 105 -18.81 5.27 -8.13
C ASP A 105 -18.79 6.71 -7.62
N GLU A 106 -17.70 7.13 -6.97
CA GLU A 106 -17.59 8.46 -6.34
C GLU A 106 -16.14 8.87 -6.08
N ASP A 107 -15.88 10.16 -5.85
CA ASP A 107 -14.62 10.63 -5.27
C ASP A 107 -14.64 10.39 -3.75
N LYS A 108 -14.29 9.19 -3.37
CA LYS A 108 -14.32 8.76 -1.98
C LYS A 108 -13.30 9.47 -1.07
N LEU A 109 -12.20 10.02 -1.61
CA LEU A 109 -11.29 10.87 -0.81
C LEU A 109 -11.99 12.17 -0.40
N ALA A 110 -12.66 12.83 -1.34
CA ALA A 110 -13.43 14.03 -1.04
C ALA A 110 -14.57 13.75 -0.03
N LYS A 111 -15.21 12.57 -0.11
CA LYS A 111 -16.26 12.15 0.84
C LYS A 111 -15.80 12.08 2.29
N VAL A 112 -14.56 11.67 2.53
CA VAL A 112 -13.99 11.60 3.88
C VAL A 112 -13.16 12.84 4.24
N GLY A 113 -13.15 13.88 3.39
CA GLY A 113 -12.40 15.10 3.63
C GLY A 113 -10.88 14.96 3.46
N PHE A 114 -10.42 13.93 2.75
CA PHE A 114 -9.00 13.73 2.48
C PHE A 114 -8.55 14.44 1.20
N HIS A 115 -7.36 15.03 1.24
CA HIS A 115 -6.80 15.81 0.16
C HIS A 115 -5.73 15.00 -0.60
N PRO A 116 -5.98 14.70 -1.90
CA PRO A 116 -5.00 14.00 -2.72
C PRO A 116 -3.78 14.89 -3.01
N ILE A 117 -2.59 14.36 -2.76
CA ILE A 117 -1.33 14.94 -3.18
C ILE A 117 -0.64 14.00 -4.17
N TYR A 118 0.17 14.56 -5.05
CA TYR A 118 0.91 13.79 -6.06
C TYR A 118 2.39 14.02 -5.84
N ILE A 119 3.05 13.01 -5.34
CA ILE A 119 4.45 13.04 -4.92
C ILE A 119 5.19 11.87 -5.58
N ASP A 120 6.38 12.14 -6.12
CA ASP A 120 7.24 11.12 -6.72
C ASP A 120 6.50 10.15 -7.67
N ARG A 121 5.69 10.68 -8.57
CA ARG A 121 4.96 9.97 -9.63
C ARG A 121 3.76 9.13 -9.19
N THR A 122 3.28 9.27 -7.97
CA THR A 122 2.11 8.53 -7.50
C THR A 122 1.18 9.39 -6.64
N LEU A 123 -0.05 8.91 -6.46
CA LEU A 123 -1.01 9.47 -5.51
C LEU A 123 -0.55 9.19 -4.08
N ALA A 124 -0.72 10.17 -3.21
CA ALA A 124 -0.71 10.03 -1.75
C ALA A 124 -1.79 10.92 -1.15
N VAL A 125 -1.86 11.02 0.18
CA VAL A 125 -2.91 11.76 0.88
C VAL A 125 -2.27 12.68 1.93
N GLU A 126 -2.70 13.94 1.98
CA GLU A 126 -2.11 14.98 2.84
C GLU A 126 -2.30 14.68 4.33
N GLU A 127 -3.39 14.01 4.73
CA GLU A 127 -3.71 13.65 6.12
C GLU A 127 -2.85 12.52 6.69
N ALA A 128 -2.10 11.82 5.85
CA ALA A 128 -1.20 10.77 6.30
C ALA A 128 -0.13 11.30 7.25
N SER A 129 0.19 10.54 8.29
CA SER A 129 1.33 10.82 9.19
C SER A 129 2.66 10.36 8.60
N LYS A 130 2.61 9.33 7.75
CA LYS A 130 3.77 8.76 7.07
C LYS A 130 3.37 8.25 5.69
N ILE A 131 4.26 8.42 4.71
CA ILE A 131 4.07 7.97 3.34
C ILE A 131 5.30 7.21 2.89
N TYR A 132 5.10 5.98 2.43
CA TYR A 132 6.11 5.22 1.70
C TYR A 132 5.83 5.30 0.20
N ILE A 133 6.82 5.70 -0.59
CA ILE A 133 6.77 5.66 -2.05
C ILE A 133 7.47 4.38 -2.51
N CYS A 134 6.74 3.54 -3.22
CA CYS A 134 7.18 2.22 -3.63
C CYS A 134 7.30 2.13 -5.15
N LYS A 135 8.48 1.73 -5.65
CA LYS A 135 8.66 1.34 -7.05
C LYS A 135 8.34 -0.14 -7.20
N LYS A 136 7.37 -0.47 -8.03
CA LYS A 136 6.95 -1.85 -8.29
C LYS A 136 8.11 -2.66 -8.90
N LEU A 137 8.48 -3.76 -8.28
CA LEU A 137 9.57 -4.64 -8.72
C LEU A 137 9.08 -6.02 -9.17
N TYR A 138 8.01 -6.52 -8.56
CA TYR A 138 7.51 -7.87 -8.82
C TYR A 138 5.98 -7.90 -8.70
N VAL A 139 5.38 -8.71 -9.56
CA VAL A 139 3.92 -8.95 -9.57
C VAL A 139 3.68 -10.44 -9.75
N ASP A 140 2.85 -11.02 -8.88
CA ASP A 140 2.35 -12.39 -9.02
C ASP A 140 0.91 -12.45 -8.48
N LYS A 141 0.37 -13.65 -8.39
CA LYS A 141 -0.94 -13.95 -7.80
C LYS A 141 -0.79 -15.11 -6.84
N LEU A 142 -1.47 -15.05 -5.69
CA LEU A 142 -1.59 -16.21 -4.80
C LEU A 142 -2.28 -17.34 -5.57
N LYS A 143 -1.77 -18.57 -5.41
CA LYS A 143 -2.26 -19.77 -6.09
C LYS A 143 -2.82 -20.73 -5.06
N GLU A 144 -3.96 -21.35 -5.37
CA GLU A 144 -4.66 -22.29 -4.47
C GLU A 144 -3.73 -23.43 -4.02
N GLU A 145 -2.95 -23.98 -4.95
CA GLU A 145 -1.99 -25.06 -4.68
C GLU A 145 -0.84 -24.65 -3.75
N GLY A 146 -0.55 -23.36 -3.65
CA GLY A 146 0.50 -22.81 -2.78
C GLY A 146 0.13 -22.76 -1.29
N PHE A 147 -1.15 -22.89 -0.95
CA PHE A 147 -1.57 -22.91 0.45
C PHE A 147 -1.29 -24.28 1.09
N VAL A 148 -0.42 -24.30 2.09
CA VAL A 148 -0.12 -25.49 2.88
C VAL A 148 -1.30 -25.78 3.82
N ASP A 149 -1.79 -24.74 4.51
CA ASP A 149 -3.03 -24.81 5.28
C ASP A 149 -4.23 -24.64 4.33
N LYS A 150 -5.02 -25.70 4.21
CA LYS A 150 -6.16 -25.77 3.30
C LYS A 150 -7.42 -25.09 3.83
N GLU A 151 -7.44 -24.68 5.08
CA GLU A 151 -8.51 -23.88 5.66
C GLU A 151 -8.49 -22.44 5.13
N ILE A 152 -7.30 -21.84 4.94
CA ILE A 152 -7.14 -20.46 4.47
C ILE A 152 -7.90 -20.21 3.14
N PRO A 153 -7.65 -20.97 2.05
CA PRO A 153 -8.38 -20.72 0.80
C PRO A 153 -9.88 -20.98 0.90
N SER A 154 -10.33 -21.87 1.78
CA SER A 154 -11.77 -22.13 1.96
C SER A 154 -12.48 -21.00 2.71
N VAL A 155 -11.82 -20.35 3.67
CA VAL A 155 -12.37 -19.26 4.48
C VAL A 155 -12.21 -17.91 3.78
N ASP A 156 -10.99 -17.59 3.35
CA ASP A 156 -10.65 -16.26 2.84
C ASP A 156 -10.93 -16.09 1.33
N TYR A 157 -11.05 -17.19 0.57
CA TYR A 157 -11.23 -17.18 -0.88
C TYR A 157 -12.35 -18.08 -1.38
N PRO A 158 -13.57 -18.00 -0.83
CA PRO A 158 -14.68 -18.87 -1.25
C PRO A 158 -15.03 -18.71 -2.73
N ASN A 159 -14.72 -17.56 -3.33
CA ASN A 159 -14.94 -17.27 -4.74
C ASN A 159 -13.68 -17.43 -5.60
N LYS A 160 -12.59 -18.00 -5.07
CA LYS A 160 -11.29 -18.16 -5.74
C LYS A 160 -10.70 -16.85 -6.29
N ASP A 161 -11.04 -15.73 -5.69
CA ASP A 161 -10.60 -14.39 -6.03
C ASP A 161 -9.25 -14.04 -5.36
N PHE A 162 -8.29 -14.95 -5.50
CA PHE A 162 -6.96 -14.85 -4.90
C PHE A 162 -6.29 -13.51 -5.19
N HIS A 163 -5.64 -12.95 -4.17
CA HIS A 163 -4.97 -11.65 -4.27
C HIS A 163 -3.84 -11.67 -5.29
N ASN A 164 -3.75 -10.58 -6.05
CA ASN A 164 -2.51 -10.20 -6.71
C ASN A 164 -1.52 -9.72 -5.64
N VAL A 165 -0.26 -10.10 -5.81
CA VAL A 165 0.85 -9.77 -4.92
C VAL A 165 1.73 -8.76 -5.64
N TYR A 166 1.96 -7.62 -5.03
CA TYR A 166 2.86 -6.60 -5.56
C TYR A 166 3.98 -6.37 -4.56
N ILE A 167 5.23 -6.49 -5.00
CA ILE A 167 6.41 -6.16 -4.19
C ILE A 167 7.02 -4.90 -4.77
N GLY A 168 7.12 -3.87 -3.94
CA GLY A 168 7.74 -2.59 -4.27
C GLY A 168 8.95 -2.29 -3.41
N GLU A 169 10.01 -1.73 -4.03
CA GLU A 169 11.13 -1.12 -3.31
C GLU A 169 10.66 0.21 -2.70
N ILE A 170 10.88 0.41 -1.42
CA ILE A 170 10.68 1.72 -0.78
C ILE A 170 11.79 2.64 -1.27
N VAL A 171 11.47 3.51 -2.20
CA VAL A 171 12.44 4.45 -2.77
C VAL A 171 12.51 5.77 -2.01
N LYS A 172 11.44 6.13 -1.32
CA LYS A 172 11.37 7.29 -0.43
C LYS A 172 10.39 7.05 0.70
N THR A 173 10.66 7.71 1.82
CA THR A 173 9.75 7.75 2.97
C THR A 173 9.59 9.20 3.42
N TYR A 174 8.37 9.59 3.70
CA TYR A 174 8.02 10.92 4.19
C TYR A 174 7.30 10.81 5.54
N ILE A 175 7.63 11.71 6.45
CA ILE A 175 6.94 11.88 7.73
C ILE A 175 6.38 13.30 7.77
N LYS A 176 5.15 13.43 8.26
CA LYS A 176 4.48 14.71 8.46
C LYS A 176 5.16 15.49 9.60
N GLU A 177 5.47 16.76 9.37
CA GLU A 177 5.99 17.69 10.37
C GLU A 177 4.88 18.35 11.19
#